data_4d5a94f013ab2a4bd6f36b839a8b6c6c
#
_entry.id   4d5a94f013ab2a4bd6f36b839a8b6c6c
#
_cell.length_a   1.000
_cell.length_b   1.000
_cell.length_c   1.000
_cell.angle_alpha   90.00
_cell.angle_beta   90.00
_cell.angle_gamma   90.00
#
_symmetry.space_group_name_H-M   'P 1'
#
loop_
_entity.id
_entity.type
_entity.pdbx_description
1 polymer ?
#
loop_
_entity_poly.entity_id
_entity_poly.type
_entity_poly.pdbx_seq_one_letter_code
_entity_poly.pdbx_strand_id
1 'polypeptide(L)'
;MTIQEWFAMQHELDRYIEKEHGLQGEDLFEKKVLALLIEIGELANETRSFKFWSKKPPAPHEDILEEFVDGIHFILSLGLELGFSDREYSLVSQEANEDLNRSFLKIYRLINDFRQSKDAMDFEELFRQYIILGQTLGFTLYEVQEAYKKKNEVNFKRQQNGY
;
A
#
# COMPACT_ATOMS: atom_id res chain seq x y z
N MET A 1 3.30 -2.43 -16.48
CA MET A 1 2.11 -3.05 -15.82
C MET A 1 1.08 -1.96 -15.59
N THR A 2 -0.17 -2.22 -15.93
CA THR A 2 -1.30 -1.30 -15.70
C THR A 2 -1.85 -1.43 -14.28
N ILE A 3 -2.65 -0.47 -13.83
CA ILE A 3 -3.30 -0.56 -12.52
C ILE A 3 -4.31 -1.72 -12.48
N GLN A 4 -4.99 -1.99 -13.58
CA GLN A 4 -5.89 -3.13 -13.70
C GLN A 4 -5.14 -4.47 -13.54
N GLU A 5 -3.91 -4.58 -14.07
CA GLU A 5 -3.05 -5.76 -13.85
C GLU A 5 -2.65 -5.88 -12.36
N TRP A 6 -2.38 -4.78 -11.67
CA TRP A 6 -2.13 -4.79 -10.23
C TRP A 6 -3.35 -5.30 -9.46
N PHE A 7 -4.54 -4.78 -9.76
CA PHE A 7 -5.77 -5.26 -9.14
C PHE A 7 -6.03 -6.74 -9.42
N ALA A 8 -5.78 -7.22 -10.64
CA ALA A 8 -5.94 -8.62 -10.99
C ALA A 8 -5.01 -9.53 -10.16
N MET A 9 -3.73 -9.18 -10.06
CA MET A 9 -2.76 -9.93 -9.24
C MET A 9 -3.14 -9.92 -7.76
N GLN A 10 -3.57 -8.77 -7.21
CA GLN A 10 -4.01 -8.68 -5.82
C GLN A 10 -5.27 -9.51 -5.57
N HIS A 11 -6.22 -9.48 -6.49
CA HIS A 11 -7.43 -10.27 -6.40
C HIS A 11 -7.15 -11.77 -6.32
N GLU A 12 -6.22 -12.28 -7.13
CA GLU A 12 -5.81 -13.69 -7.06
C GLU A 12 -5.21 -14.04 -5.70
N LEU A 13 -4.34 -13.19 -5.17
CA LEU A 13 -3.73 -13.38 -3.85
C LEU A 13 -4.77 -13.33 -2.74
N ASP A 14 -5.65 -12.33 -2.72
CA ASP A 14 -6.69 -12.16 -1.71
C ASP A 14 -7.62 -13.40 -1.69
N ARG A 15 -8.07 -13.85 -2.87
CA ARG A 15 -8.91 -15.06 -2.99
C ARG A 15 -8.21 -16.29 -2.46
N TYR A 16 -6.92 -16.43 -2.72
CA TYR A 16 -6.13 -17.55 -2.21
C TYR A 16 -6.06 -17.51 -0.68
N ILE A 17 -5.73 -16.37 -0.09
CA ILE A 17 -5.66 -16.18 1.37
C ILE A 17 -7.01 -16.45 2.02
N GLU A 18 -8.09 -15.87 1.50
CA GLU A 18 -9.45 -16.07 2.02
C GLU A 18 -9.85 -17.55 2.01
N LYS A 19 -9.49 -18.28 0.95
CA LYS A 19 -9.76 -19.71 0.84
C LYS A 19 -8.97 -20.52 1.86
N GLU A 20 -7.67 -20.26 2.00
CA GLU A 20 -6.79 -20.98 2.93
C GLU A 20 -7.22 -20.79 4.40
N HIS A 21 -7.77 -19.62 4.73
CA HIS A 21 -8.19 -19.27 6.09
C HIS A 21 -9.71 -19.39 6.34
N GLY A 22 -10.48 -19.86 5.34
CA GLY A 22 -11.92 -20.03 5.47
C GLY A 22 -12.70 -18.72 5.66
N LEU A 23 -12.23 -17.63 5.05
CA LEU A 23 -12.75 -16.27 5.22
C LEU A 23 -13.66 -15.82 4.07
N GLN A 24 -14.04 -16.73 3.16
CA GLN A 24 -14.86 -16.37 2.01
C GLN A 24 -16.20 -15.76 2.45
N GLY A 25 -16.48 -14.55 1.94
CA GLY A 25 -17.70 -13.81 2.25
C GLY A 25 -17.69 -13.08 3.60
N GLU A 26 -16.58 -13.09 4.34
CA GLU A 26 -16.43 -12.23 5.52
C GLU A 26 -16.12 -10.78 5.14
N ASP A 27 -16.61 -9.83 5.94
CA ASP A 27 -16.21 -8.43 5.86
C ASP A 27 -14.83 -8.24 6.51
N LEU A 28 -13.81 -8.01 5.69
CA LEU A 28 -12.43 -7.83 6.11
C LEU A 28 -11.99 -6.36 6.09
N PHE A 29 -12.88 -5.42 5.76
CA PHE A 29 -12.54 -4.02 5.50
C PHE A 29 -11.78 -3.37 6.67
N GLU A 30 -12.31 -3.43 7.89
CA GLU A 30 -11.67 -2.82 9.07
C GLU A 30 -10.31 -3.47 9.40
N LYS A 31 -10.17 -4.78 9.20
CA LYS A 31 -8.89 -5.48 9.40
C LYS A 31 -7.85 -5.03 8.38
N LYS A 32 -8.24 -4.86 7.11
CA LYS A 32 -7.37 -4.36 6.03
C LYS A 32 -6.97 -2.90 6.25
N VAL A 33 -7.89 -2.06 6.75
CA VAL A 33 -7.56 -0.67 7.12
C VAL A 33 -6.54 -0.63 8.24
N LEU A 34 -6.72 -1.40 9.31
CA LEU A 34 -5.75 -1.46 10.40
C LEU A 34 -4.39 -1.97 9.93
N ALA A 35 -4.37 -3.01 9.10
CA ALA A 35 -3.13 -3.52 8.50
C ALA A 35 -2.41 -2.43 7.69
N LEU A 36 -3.13 -1.70 6.82
CA LEU A 36 -2.56 -0.58 6.08
C LEU A 36 -1.95 0.49 7.00
N LEU A 37 -2.65 0.88 8.06
CA LEU A 37 -2.12 1.86 9.02
C LEU A 37 -0.81 1.39 9.68
N ILE A 38 -0.68 0.09 9.94
CA ILE A 38 0.54 -0.51 10.49
C ILE A 38 1.66 -0.47 9.45
N GLU A 39 1.41 -0.88 8.19
CA GLU A 39 2.40 -0.83 7.11
C GLU A 39 2.93 0.61 6.88
N ILE A 40 2.05 1.62 6.95
CA ILE A 40 2.50 3.02 6.88
C ILE A 40 3.43 3.38 8.05
N GLY A 41 3.16 2.85 9.24
CA GLY A 41 4.02 3.02 10.41
C GLY A 41 5.37 2.31 10.25
N GLU A 42 5.39 1.10 9.70
CA GLU A 42 6.61 0.35 9.42
C GLU A 42 7.44 1.05 8.36
N LEU A 43 6.82 1.51 7.26
CA LEU A 43 7.48 2.33 6.24
C LEU A 43 8.10 3.60 6.85
N ALA A 44 7.34 4.36 7.65
CA ALA A 44 7.85 5.56 8.30
C ALA A 44 9.02 5.24 9.25
N ASN A 45 8.94 4.12 9.96
CA ASN A 45 10.00 3.65 10.84
C ASN A 45 11.30 3.38 10.08
N GLU A 46 11.25 2.71 8.92
CA GLU A 46 12.41 2.43 8.09
C GLU A 46 13.04 3.71 7.49
N THR A 47 12.23 4.71 7.14
CA THR A 47 12.75 6.02 6.68
C THR A 47 13.44 6.79 7.78
N ARG A 48 13.08 6.56 9.04
CA ARG A 48 13.56 7.27 10.24
C ARG A 48 13.34 8.79 10.22
N SER A 49 12.52 9.31 9.34
CA SER A 49 12.32 10.75 9.10
C SER A 49 11.84 11.52 10.33
N PHE A 50 11.07 10.86 11.21
CA PHE A 50 10.52 11.46 12.44
C PHE A 50 11.42 11.29 13.67
N LYS A 51 12.50 10.49 13.57
CA LYS A 51 13.35 10.13 14.72
C LYS A 51 14.38 11.22 15.01
N PHE A 52 13.92 12.41 15.38
CA PHE A 52 14.77 13.57 15.68
C PHE A 52 15.80 13.32 16.80
N TRP A 53 15.57 12.30 17.63
CA TRP A 53 16.45 11.89 18.74
C TRP A 53 17.56 10.94 18.33
N SER A 54 17.68 10.56 17.07
CA SER A 54 18.63 9.56 16.58
C SER A 54 19.44 10.07 15.39
N LYS A 55 20.73 9.72 15.39
CA LYS A 55 21.65 9.99 14.27
C LYS A 55 21.83 8.80 13.34
N LYS A 56 21.14 7.69 13.58
CA LYS A 56 21.21 6.52 12.71
C LYS A 56 20.62 6.85 11.33
N PRO A 57 21.25 6.39 10.22
CA PRO A 57 20.73 6.62 8.88
C PRO A 57 19.40 5.84 8.67
N PRO A 58 18.64 6.20 7.61
CA PRO A 58 17.53 5.37 7.14
C PRO A 58 17.97 3.93 6.85
N ALA A 59 17.02 3.01 6.80
CA ALA A 59 17.26 1.66 6.31
C ALA A 59 17.74 1.67 4.83
N PRO A 60 18.32 0.57 4.34
CA PRO A 60 18.63 0.43 2.92
C PRO A 60 17.43 0.70 2.02
N HIS A 61 17.70 1.23 0.83
CA HIS A 61 16.66 1.58 -0.15
C HIS A 61 15.69 0.41 -0.45
N GLU A 62 16.23 -0.81 -0.54
CA GLU A 62 15.43 -2.01 -0.82
C GLU A 62 14.47 -2.36 0.32
N ASP A 63 14.89 -2.16 1.58
CA ASP A 63 14.04 -2.43 2.75
C ASP A 63 12.88 -1.42 2.81
N ILE A 64 13.16 -0.13 2.55
CA ILE A 64 12.12 0.91 2.47
C ILE A 64 11.15 0.64 1.32
N LEU A 65 11.66 0.16 0.17
CA LEU A 65 10.84 -0.20 -0.98
C LEU A 65 9.93 -1.41 -0.67
N GLU A 66 10.42 -2.39 0.09
CA GLU A 66 9.61 -3.54 0.53
C GLU A 66 8.42 -3.09 1.38
N GLU A 67 8.64 -2.26 2.39
CA GLU A 67 7.57 -1.72 3.25
C GLU A 67 6.59 -0.84 2.43
N PHE A 68 7.10 -0.06 1.50
CA PHE A 68 6.25 0.73 0.60
C PHE A 68 5.31 -0.18 -0.22
N VAL A 69 5.81 -1.27 -0.73
CA VAL A 69 5.03 -2.22 -1.53
C VAL A 69 4.00 -2.97 -0.67
N ASP A 70 4.29 -3.26 0.59
CA ASP A 70 3.30 -3.86 1.51
C ASP A 70 2.09 -2.94 1.70
N GLY A 71 2.28 -1.63 1.78
CA GLY A 71 1.18 -0.68 1.76
C GLY A 71 0.38 -0.70 0.45
N ILE A 72 1.02 -0.88 -0.72
CA ILE A 72 0.31 -1.02 -2.00
C ILE A 72 -0.60 -2.26 -1.99
N HIS A 73 -0.12 -3.40 -1.48
CA HIS A 73 -0.94 -4.60 -1.37
C HIS A 73 -2.26 -4.32 -0.62
N PHE A 74 -2.20 -3.64 0.53
CA PHE A 74 -3.41 -3.32 1.29
C PHE A 74 -4.29 -2.25 0.65
N ILE A 75 -3.73 -1.25 -0.04
CA ILE A 75 -4.52 -0.26 -0.80
C ILE A 75 -5.30 -0.97 -1.91
N LEU A 76 -4.66 -1.83 -2.69
CA LEU A 76 -5.33 -2.59 -3.75
C LEU A 76 -6.40 -3.53 -3.18
N SER A 77 -6.09 -4.23 -2.09
CA SER A 77 -7.02 -5.13 -1.40
C SER A 77 -8.26 -4.38 -0.90
N LEU A 78 -8.11 -3.17 -0.36
CA LEU A 78 -9.22 -2.30 0.05
C LEU A 78 -10.06 -1.83 -1.16
N GLY A 79 -9.41 -1.51 -2.28
CA GLY A 79 -10.12 -1.16 -3.52
C GLY A 79 -10.96 -2.32 -4.07
N LEU A 80 -10.44 -3.55 -3.98
CA LEU A 80 -11.16 -4.77 -4.35
C LEU A 80 -12.37 -5.02 -3.44
N GLU A 81 -12.21 -4.82 -2.13
CA GLU A 81 -13.29 -4.99 -1.15
C GLU A 81 -14.52 -4.11 -1.47
N LEU A 82 -14.30 -2.91 -2.01
CA LEU A 82 -15.35 -1.96 -2.35
C LEU A 82 -15.70 -1.94 -3.86
N GLY A 83 -15.12 -2.82 -4.68
CA GLY A 83 -15.42 -2.93 -6.11
C GLY A 83 -14.87 -1.78 -6.96
N PHE A 84 -13.69 -1.25 -6.62
CA PHE A 84 -13.09 -0.13 -7.33
C PHE A 84 -12.07 -0.54 -8.41
N SER A 85 -11.89 -1.84 -8.67
CA SER A 85 -10.90 -2.38 -9.62
C SER A 85 -11.09 -1.94 -11.07
N ASP A 86 -12.33 -1.70 -11.48
CA ASP A 86 -12.69 -1.38 -12.89
C ASP A 86 -12.66 0.11 -13.20
N ARG A 87 -12.22 0.94 -12.27
CA ARG A 87 -12.12 2.39 -12.45
C ARG A 87 -10.82 2.78 -13.17
N GLU A 88 -10.87 3.89 -13.89
CA GLU A 88 -9.67 4.54 -14.39
C GLU A 88 -9.06 5.42 -13.29
N TYR A 89 -7.75 5.32 -13.09
CA TYR A 89 -7.01 6.08 -12.09
C TYR A 89 -5.97 6.98 -12.73
N SER A 90 -5.96 8.24 -12.35
CA SER A 90 -4.91 9.18 -12.70
C SER A 90 -3.92 9.31 -11.53
N LEU A 91 -2.93 8.42 -11.50
CA LEU A 91 -1.93 8.38 -10.43
C LEU A 91 -0.69 9.24 -10.71
N VAL A 92 -0.64 9.87 -11.88
CA VAL A 92 0.49 10.75 -12.25
C VAL A 92 0.27 12.13 -11.65
N SER A 93 1.23 12.61 -10.86
CA SER A 93 1.22 13.95 -10.31
C SER A 93 2.58 14.63 -10.50
N GLN A 94 2.55 15.96 -10.74
CA GLN A 94 3.71 16.84 -10.70
C GLN A 94 3.77 17.63 -9.37
N GLU A 95 3.15 17.10 -8.31
CA GLU A 95 3.15 17.78 -7.02
C GLU A 95 4.58 17.89 -6.48
N ALA A 96 4.88 19.05 -5.89
CA ALA A 96 6.19 19.32 -5.31
C ALA A 96 6.48 18.40 -4.11
N ASN A 97 7.74 18.04 -3.93
CA ASN A 97 8.19 17.29 -2.77
C ASN A 97 7.77 18.00 -1.48
N GLU A 98 6.86 17.37 -0.75
CA GLU A 98 6.54 17.75 0.61
C GLU A 98 7.57 17.15 1.59
N ASP A 99 7.63 17.71 2.79
CA ASP A 99 8.34 17.10 3.90
C ASP A 99 7.78 15.70 4.19
N LEU A 100 8.65 14.69 4.36
CA LEU A 100 8.24 13.31 4.55
C LEU A 100 7.28 13.12 5.72
N ASN A 101 7.53 13.81 6.84
CA ASN A 101 6.65 13.66 8.00
C ASN A 101 5.24 14.18 7.70
N ARG A 102 5.13 15.28 6.97
CA ARG A 102 3.84 15.80 6.51
C ARG A 102 3.16 14.84 5.54
N SER A 103 3.93 14.24 4.61
CA SER A 103 3.40 13.24 3.68
C SER A 103 2.84 12.03 4.43
N PHE A 104 3.54 11.48 5.42
CA PHE A 104 3.04 10.39 6.25
C PHE A 104 1.77 10.78 7.01
N LEU A 105 1.75 11.93 7.67
CA LEU A 105 0.56 12.41 8.40
C LEU A 105 -0.64 12.62 7.46
N LYS A 106 -0.40 13.10 6.23
CA LYS A 106 -1.42 13.22 5.19
C LYS A 106 -2.00 11.86 4.80
N ILE A 107 -1.15 10.84 4.60
CA ILE A 107 -1.59 9.47 4.30
C ILE A 107 -2.46 8.91 5.44
N TYR A 108 -2.04 9.04 6.70
CA TYR A 108 -2.86 8.61 7.84
C TYR A 108 -4.24 9.27 7.85
N ARG A 109 -4.32 10.56 7.58
CA ARG A 109 -5.58 11.28 7.47
C ARG A 109 -6.44 10.73 6.33
N LEU A 110 -5.87 10.57 5.14
CA LEU A 110 -6.59 10.05 3.97
C LEU A 110 -7.11 8.62 4.17
N ILE A 111 -6.36 7.77 4.86
CA ILE A 111 -6.82 6.42 5.22
C ILE A 111 -8.06 6.52 6.12
N ASN A 112 -8.05 7.41 7.12
CA ASN A 112 -9.19 7.57 8.03
C ASN A 112 -10.40 8.22 7.34
N ASP A 113 -10.18 9.20 6.45
CA ASP A 113 -11.25 9.82 5.65
C ASP A 113 -11.91 8.75 4.77
N PHE A 114 -11.11 7.97 4.04
CA PHE A 114 -11.57 6.84 3.21
C PHE A 114 -12.30 5.76 4.03
N ARG A 115 -11.77 5.40 5.21
CA ARG A 115 -12.42 4.44 6.11
C ARG A 115 -13.84 4.86 6.46
N GLN A 116 -14.07 6.16 6.70
CA GLN A 116 -15.38 6.67 7.06
C GLN A 116 -16.34 6.78 5.88
N SER A 117 -15.85 7.31 4.75
CA SER A 117 -16.68 7.56 3.57
C SER A 117 -16.93 6.30 2.75
N LYS A 118 -15.95 5.42 2.65
CA LYS A 118 -15.91 4.29 1.70
C LYS A 118 -16.18 4.73 0.26
N ASP A 119 -15.82 5.97 -0.04
CA ASP A 119 -16.07 6.63 -1.31
C ASP A 119 -14.91 6.40 -2.29
N ALA A 120 -15.26 6.28 -3.57
CA ALA A 120 -14.27 6.05 -4.62
C ALA A 120 -13.33 7.24 -4.84
N MET A 121 -13.78 8.47 -4.59
CA MET A 121 -12.94 9.67 -4.71
C MET A 121 -11.90 9.72 -3.60
N ASP A 122 -12.28 9.41 -2.37
CA ASP A 122 -11.34 9.33 -1.24
C ASP A 122 -10.35 8.18 -1.42
N PHE A 123 -10.80 7.05 -1.98
CA PHE A 123 -9.89 5.96 -2.36
C PHE A 123 -8.87 6.40 -3.42
N GLU A 124 -9.31 7.06 -4.48
CA GLU A 124 -8.44 7.53 -5.55
C GLU A 124 -7.41 8.54 -5.03
N GLU A 125 -7.84 9.49 -4.17
CA GLU A 125 -6.95 10.45 -3.54
C GLU A 125 -5.92 9.77 -2.63
N LEU A 126 -6.33 8.81 -1.81
CA LEU A 126 -5.41 8.01 -1.00
C LEU A 126 -4.37 7.30 -1.88
N PHE A 127 -4.80 6.60 -2.90
CA PHE A 127 -3.92 5.85 -3.79
C PHE A 127 -2.94 6.79 -4.52
N ARG A 128 -3.45 7.90 -5.06
CA ARG A 128 -2.64 8.93 -5.73
C ARG A 128 -1.57 9.50 -4.79
N GLN A 129 -1.94 9.90 -3.60
CA GLN A 129 -1.00 10.46 -2.61
C GLN A 129 0.01 9.43 -2.13
N TYR A 130 -0.36 8.16 -2.06
CA TYR A 130 0.58 7.09 -1.73
C TYR A 130 1.63 6.89 -2.82
N ILE A 131 1.25 6.95 -4.09
CA ILE A 131 2.21 6.91 -5.21
C ILE A 131 3.15 8.13 -5.18
N ILE A 132 2.64 9.32 -4.86
CA ILE A 132 3.46 10.53 -4.68
C ILE A 132 4.46 10.35 -3.54
N LEU A 133 4.06 9.74 -2.42
CA LEU A 133 4.97 9.39 -1.33
C LEU A 133 6.11 8.49 -1.84
N GLY A 134 5.82 7.48 -2.65
CA GLY A 134 6.86 6.63 -3.26
C GLY A 134 7.85 7.42 -4.13
N GLN A 135 7.36 8.36 -4.93
CA GLN A 135 8.21 9.27 -5.71
C GLN A 135 9.08 10.17 -4.83
N THR A 136 8.52 10.67 -3.72
CA THR A 136 9.25 11.48 -2.74
C THR A 136 10.36 10.66 -2.05
N LEU A 137 10.14 9.36 -1.84
CA LEU A 137 11.13 8.41 -1.34
C LEU A 137 12.20 8.03 -2.38
N GLY A 138 12.03 8.48 -3.63
CA GLY A 138 12.98 8.25 -4.72
C GLY A 138 12.71 6.98 -5.53
N PHE A 139 11.56 6.33 -5.36
CA PHE A 139 11.21 5.14 -6.13
C PHE A 139 10.72 5.49 -7.53
N THR A 140 11.23 4.75 -8.51
CA THR A 140 10.66 4.75 -9.85
C THR A 140 9.46 3.81 -9.93
N LEU A 141 8.55 4.08 -10.84
CA LEU A 141 7.40 3.19 -11.07
C LEU A 141 7.84 1.77 -11.44
N TYR A 142 8.95 1.64 -12.17
CA TYR A 142 9.51 0.34 -12.53
C TYR A 142 9.95 -0.46 -11.30
N GLU A 143 10.71 0.16 -10.39
CA GLU A 143 11.14 -0.48 -9.12
C GLU A 143 9.95 -0.95 -8.30
N VAL A 144 8.94 -0.09 -8.16
CA VAL A 144 7.70 -0.42 -7.44
C VAL A 144 6.98 -1.62 -8.07
N GLN A 145 6.89 -1.66 -9.40
CA GLN A 145 6.25 -2.77 -10.12
C GLN A 145 6.98 -4.09 -9.93
N GLU A 146 8.29 -4.09 -10.03
CA GLU A 146 9.09 -5.31 -9.85
C GLU A 146 9.08 -5.79 -8.39
N ALA A 147 9.18 -4.87 -7.44
CA ALA A 147 9.07 -5.19 -6.01
C ALA A 147 7.68 -5.76 -5.66
N TYR A 148 6.61 -5.20 -6.22
CA TYR A 148 5.25 -5.68 -6.04
C TYR A 148 5.09 -7.14 -6.54
N LYS A 149 5.57 -7.44 -7.75
CA LYS A 149 5.52 -8.81 -8.30
C LYS A 149 6.26 -9.80 -7.40
N LYS A 150 7.49 -9.45 -7.02
CA LYS A 150 8.31 -10.28 -6.13
C LYS A 150 7.61 -10.54 -4.78
N LYS A 151 7.04 -9.50 -4.16
CA LYS A 151 6.33 -9.63 -2.89
C LYS A 151 5.06 -10.47 -3.02
N ASN A 152 4.32 -10.29 -4.10
CA ASN A 152 3.14 -11.10 -4.42
C ASN A 152 3.49 -12.59 -4.48
N GLU A 153 4.57 -12.97 -5.17
CA GLU A 153 5.07 -14.35 -5.21
C GLU A 153 5.47 -14.88 -3.81
N VAL A 154 6.15 -14.04 -3.02
CA VAL A 154 6.53 -14.39 -1.65
C VAL A 154 5.29 -14.65 -0.80
N ASN A 155 4.27 -13.80 -0.90
CA ASN A 155 3.03 -13.95 -0.16
C ASN A 155 2.28 -15.24 -0.54
N PHE A 156 2.22 -15.61 -1.82
CA PHE A 156 1.69 -16.92 -2.24
C PHE A 156 2.46 -18.08 -1.61
N LYS A 157 3.79 -18.04 -1.66
CA LYS A 157 4.64 -19.09 -1.05
C LYS A 157 4.46 -19.21 0.47
N ARG A 158 4.31 -18.08 1.17
CA ARG A 158 4.03 -18.06 2.61
C ARG A 158 2.73 -18.81 2.91
N GLN A 159 1.66 -18.53 2.18
CA GLN A 159 0.38 -19.22 2.36
C GLN A 159 0.48 -20.72 2.06
N GLN A 160 1.17 -21.12 0.98
CA GLN A 160 1.39 -22.53 0.64
C GLN A 160 2.15 -23.30 1.73
N ASN A 161 2.99 -22.61 2.49
CA ASN A 161 3.80 -23.18 3.57
C ASN A 161 3.11 -23.11 4.97
N GLY A 162 1.84 -22.73 5.02
CA GLY A 162 1.08 -22.69 6.27
C GLY A 162 1.37 -21.49 7.17
N TYR A 163 1.59 -20.34 6.55
CA TYR A 163 1.80 -19.06 7.24
C TYR A 163 0.57 -18.63 8.04
#